data_c8078d40649f84b497aa495c888e8081
#
_entry.id   c8078d40649f84b497aa495c888e8081
#
_cell.length_a   1.000
_cell.length_b   1.000
_cell.length_c   1.000
_cell.angle_alpha   90.00
_cell.angle_beta   90.00
_cell.angle_gamma   90.00
#
_symmetry.space_group_name_H-M   'P 1'
#
loop_
_entity.id
_entity.type
_entity.pdbx_description
1 polymer ?
#
loop_
_entity_poly.entity_id
_entity_poly.type
_entity_poly.pdbx_seq_one_letter_code
_entity_poly.pdbx_strand_id
1 'polypeptide(L)'
;MNHVLCGLAANVSLPSELVDRLIAVADEEIAADLAHRADLGHAQAVALASRVEGSAARLAYAGRLTAADIDPVTQPDAALTLLAERAGHPEWGRLFAEDPDAERRERLAGCPGLPADVVETLAADSDVRVVAELALWTTPELATRLATHPHAEVRRAVAANEATPSAVLAALLTGEGLPPVRRCLVCDREEVPFAHDPQCPRLDCDLPPGASCDGSHESARHDTQLMAIRNPATPTEGVVGFVDHPSLLLRWALAGRPDLPSQVRARLAADAHSGVRADLAENRAIDESLIRVLATDRDHEVRRRLAHNPHVPLDVLTHLAGTTRIGATLLPRIASASPDEAEKLAGSPNPAARMLLARRRDLPPALRDALAADSDAKVVKSIAPHPGLSESQLRTMLDRHGVQVAAQVAANPDATATLLEDLVRHRPTARKALREIAGHPHATAPALLACLADPRARPLAAAHAALPPPIIEQLLTDADWRVAEAAAANPSLPHAVMSDLLSRR
;
A
#
# COMPACT_ATOMS: atom_id res chain seq x y z
N MET A 1 15.07 19.35 -20.30
CA MET A 1 14.19 19.15 -21.49
C MET A 1 13.42 17.84 -21.39
N ASN A 2 14.00 16.78 -20.80
CA ASN A 2 13.32 15.49 -20.63
C ASN A 2 12.04 15.62 -19.76
N HIS A 3 12.10 16.27 -18.60
CA HIS A 3 10.93 16.49 -17.73
C HIS A 3 9.75 17.19 -18.41
N VAL A 4 10.02 18.13 -19.33
CA VAL A 4 8.95 18.78 -20.11
C VAL A 4 8.27 17.79 -21.04
N LEU A 5 9.02 16.84 -21.64
CA LEU A 5 8.45 15.79 -22.48
C LEU A 5 7.71 14.72 -21.66
N CYS A 6 8.17 14.41 -20.46
CA CYS A 6 7.43 13.57 -19.50
C CYS A 6 6.10 14.23 -19.12
N GLY A 7 6.10 15.51 -18.77
CA GLY A 7 4.87 16.26 -18.55
C GLY A 7 3.96 16.27 -19.77
N LEU A 8 4.51 16.42 -20.97
CA LEU A 8 3.73 16.36 -22.21
C LEU A 8 3.13 14.96 -22.45
N ALA A 9 3.87 13.89 -22.12
CA ALA A 9 3.35 12.52 -22.17
C ALA A 9 2.15 12.31 -21.22
N ALA A 10 2.17 12.94 -20.06
CA ALA A 10 1.08 12.90 -19.09
C ALA A 10 -0.10 13.84 -19.45
N ASN A 11 0.06 14.76 -20.42
CA ASN A 11 -0.97 15.72 -20.77
C ASN A 11 -2.16 15.07 -21.47
N VAL A 12 -3.32 15.06 -20.82
CA VAL A 12 -4.57 14.45 -21.32
C VAL A 12 -5.12 15.12 -22.59
N SER A 13 -4.70 16.36 -22.87
CA SER A 13 -5.11 17.11 -24.06
C SER A 13 -4.13 16.96 -25.23
N LEU A 14 -3.07 16.13 -25.09
CA LEU A 14 -2.10 15.91 -26.15
C LEU A 14 -2.77 15.19 -27.34
N PRO A 15 -2.80 15.79 -28.56
CA PRO A 15 -3.38 15.15 -29.74
C PRO A 15 -2.68 13.84 -30.12
N SER A 16 -3.43 12.86 -30.63
CA SER A 16 -2.91 11.53 -31.00
C SER A 16 -1.72 11.61 -31.97
N GLU A 17 -1.73 12.54 -32.91
CA GLU A 17 -0.61 12.77 -33.83
C GLU A 17 0.68 13.21 -33.11
N LEU A 18 0.55 13.95 -32.02
CA LEU A 18 1.69 14.36 -31.19
C LEU A 18 2.11 13.25 -30.23
N VAL A 19 1.21 12.35 -29.83
CA VAL A 19 1.56 11.11 -29.13
C VAL A 19 2.45 10.25 -30.02
N ASP A 20 2.13 10.06 -31.30
CA ASP A 20 2.96 9.31 -32.25
C ASP A 20 4.37 9.92 -32.39
N ARG A 21 4.45 11.24 -32.47
CA ARG A 21 5.73 11.95 -32.51
C ARG A 21 6.51 11.80 -31.21
N LEU A 22 5.84 11.82 -30.07
CA LEU A 22 6.47 11.62 -28.77
C LEU A 22 6.99 10.21 -28.61
N ILE A 23 6.22 9.19 -29.06
CA ILE A 23 6.67 7.78 -29.13
C ILE A 23 7.97 7.69 -29.94
N ALA A 24 8.07 8.39 -31.09
CA ALA A 24 9.24 8.34 -31.96
C ALA A 24 10.54 8.87 -31.28
N VAL A 25 10.43 9.68 -30.22
CA VAL A 25 11.58 10.25 -29.47
C VAL A 25 11.63 9.77 -28.02
N ALA A 26 10.73 8.85 -27.61
CA ALA A 26 10.64 8.38 -26.25
C ALA A 26 11.89 7.65 -25.78
N ASP A 27 12.30 7.96 -24.59
CA ASP A 27 13.19 7.17 -23.74
C ASP A 27 12.38 6.42 -22.67
N GLU A 28 13.06 5.78 -21.73
CA GLU A 28 12.42 4.96 -20.70
C GLU A 28 11.47 5.78 -19.79
N GLU A 29 11.82 7.02 -19.44
CA GLU A 29 10.99 7.88 -18.58
C GLU A 29 9.72 8.31 -19.32
N ILE A 30 9.84 8.81 -20.54
CA ILE A 30 8.72 9.22 -21.39
C ILE A 30 7.80 8.01 -21.71
N ALA A 31 8.41 6.84 -21.96
CA ALA A 31 7.67 5.62 -22.24
C ALA A 31 6.84 5.14 -21.03
N ALA A 32 7.38 5.34 -19.81
CA ALA A 32 6.64 5.05 -18.59
C ALA A 32 5.36 5.90 -18.47
N ASP A 33 5.45 7.21 -18.72
CA ASP A 33 4.31 8.12 -18.67
C ASP A 33 3.30 7.83 -19.80
N LEU A 34 3.79 7.56 -21.03
CA LEU A 34 2.93 7.18 -22.15
C LEU A 34 2.15 5.89 -21.89
N ALA A 35 2.76 4.89 -21.26
CA ALA A 35 2.11 3.63 -20.94
C ALA A 35 0.92 3.77 -19.96
N HIS A 36 0.91 4.82 -19.14
CA HIS A 36 -0.17 5.12 -18.21
C HIS A 36 -1.36 5.86 -18.84
N ARG A 37 -1.25 6.31 -20.07
CA ARG A 37 -2.34 7.04 -20.76
C ARG A 37 -3.56 6.15 -20.98
N ALA A 38 -4.72 6.65 -20.60
CA ALA A 38 -5.99 5.95 -20.85
C ALA A 38 -6.38 5.92 -22.34
N ASP A 39 -5.95 6.92 -23.10
CA ASP A 39 -6.26 7.12 -24.52
C ASP A 39 -5.19 6.58 -25.48
N LEU A 40 -4.17 5.86 -25.00
CA LEU A 40 -3.15 5.22 -25.85
C LEU A 40 -3.79 4.14 -26.73
N GLY A 41 -3.75 4.33 -28.05
CA GLY A 41 -4.28 3.39 -29.02
C GLY A 41 -3.41 2.12 -29.12
N HIS A 42 -4.03 0.98 -29.58
CA HIS A 42 -3.31 -0.28 -29.67
C HIS A 42 -2.07 -0.19 -30.59
N ALA A 43 -2.19 0.45 -31.74
CA ALA A 43 -1.05 0.65 -32.66
C ALA A 43 0.09 1.47 -32.02
N GLN A 44 -0.27 2.48 -31.19
CA GLN A 44 0.68 3.27 -30.43
C GLN A 44 1.36 2.45 -29.33
N ALA A 45 0.60 1.58 -28.64
CA ALA A 45 1.16 0.67 -27.64
C ALA A 45 2.17 -0.30 -28.27
N VAL A 46 1.85 -0.89 -29.42
CA VAL A 46 2.77 -1.77 -30.17
C VAL A 46 4.03 -1.00 -30.61
N ALA A 47 3.87 0.22 -31.14
CA ALA A 47 5.00 1.05 -31.54
C ALA A 47 5.91 1.41 -30.35
N LEU A 48 5.32 1.76 -29.21
CA LEU A 48 6.06 2.06 -27.97
C LEU A 48 6.80 0.83 -27.45
N ALA A 49 6.14 -0.33 -27.42
CA ALA A 49 6.71 -1.62 -27.01
C ALA A 49 7.91 -2.04 -27.86
N SER A 50 7.85 -1.75 -29.16
CA SER A 50 8.92 -2.09 -30.11
C SER A 50 10.12 -1.14 -30.02
N ARG A 51 9.89 0.09 -29.55
CA ARG A 51 10.90 1.13 -29.55
C ARG A 51 11.70 1.22 -28.25
N VAL A 52 11.04 1.07 -27.10
CA VAL A 52 11.66 1.28 -25.79
C VAL A 52 11.67 -0.02 -25.00
N GLU A 53 12.85 -0.50 -24.69
CA GLU A 53 13.07 -1.70 -23.89
C GLU A 53 12.35 -1.57 -22.53
N GLY A 54 11.72 -2.65 -22.05
CA GLY A 54 10.95 -2.68 -20.80
C GLY A 54 9.54 -2.08 -20.86
N SER A 55 9.19 -1.29 -21.90
CA SER A 55 7.83 -0.74 -22.04
C SER A 55 6.80 -1.82 -22.39
N ALA A 56 7.19 -2.88 -23.09
CA ALA A 56 6.32 -4.00 -23.45
C ALA A 56 5.71 -4.69 -22.22
N ALA A 57 6.50 -4.93 -21.16
CA ALA A 57 6.01 -5.53 -19.92
C ALA A 57 4.99 -4.64 -19.20
N ARG A 58 5.23 -3.33 -19.14
CA ARG A 58 4.29 -2.36 -18.55
C ARG A 58 2.97 -2.29 -19.33
N LEU A 59 3.05 -2.29 -20.65
CA LEU A 59 1.89 -2.26 -21.54
C LEU A 59 1.09 -3.57 -21.48
N ALA A 60 1.78 -4.71 -21.37
CA ALA A 60 1.17 -6.03 -21.16
C ALA A 60 0.40 -6.06 -19.81
N TYR A 61 1.03 -5.61 -18.74
CA TYR A 61 0.39 -5.49 -17.42
C TYR A 61 -0.83 -4.55 -17.44
N ALA A 62 -0.76 -3.44 -18.18
CA ALA A 62 -1.86 -2.51 -18.36
C ALA A 62 -2.97 -3.03 -19.31
N GLY A 63 -2.85 -4.26 -19.84
CA GLY A 63 -3.81 -4.85 -20.79
C GLY A 63 -3.86 -4.16 -22.15
N ARG A 64 -2.78 -3.46 -22.54
CA ARG A 64 -2.68 -2.74 -23.83
C ARG A 64 -2.09 -3.60 -24.95
N LEU A 65 -1.43 -4.70 -24.60
CA LEU A 65 -0.87 -5.69 -25.53
C LEU A 65 -1.51 -7.04 -25.27
N THR A 66 -1.56 -7.84 -26.32
CA THR A 66 -2.05 -9.22 -26.30
C THR A 66 -0.91 -10.20 -26.61
N ALA A 67 -1.15 -11.49 -26.45
CA ALA A 67 -0.17 -12.51 -26.80
C ALA A 67 0.23 -12.48 -28.30
N ALA A 68 -0.64 -11.96 -29.18
CA ALA A 68 -0.33 -11.82 -30.61
C ALA A 68 0.69 -10.71 -30.92
N ASP A 69 0.87 -9.77 -29.99
CA ASP A 69 1.77 -8.62 -30.15
C ASP A 69 3.17 -8.90 -29.60
N ILE A 70 3.37 -10.02 -28.89
CA ILE A 70 4.59 -10.32 -28.14
C ILE A 70 5.30 -11.54 -28.72
N ASP A 71 6.58 -11.37 -29.02
CA ASP A 71 7.50 -12.49 -29.26
C ASP A 71 8.19 -12.85 -27.94
N PRO A 72 7.96 -14.07 -27.38
CA PRO A 72 8.50 -14.47 -26.09
C PRO A 72 10.04 -14.57 -26.07
N VAL A 73 10.68 -14.68 -27.24
CA VAL A 73 12.14 -14.78 -27.33
C VAL A 73 12.79 -13.40 -27.22
N THR A 74 12.23 -12.40 -27.88
CA THR A 74 12.77 -11.02 -27.90
C THR A 74 12.21 -10.15 -26.78
N GLN A 75 11.04 -10.52 -26.22
CA GLN A 75 10.34 -9.77 -25.17
C GLN A 75 9.92 -10.70 -24.01
N PRO A 76 10.87 -11.41 -23.37
CA PRO A 76 10.54 -12.43 -22.36
C PRO A 76 9.79 -11.85 -21.16
N ASP A 77 10.10 -10.64 -20.72
CA ASP A 77 9.45 -10.01 -19.58
C ASP A 77 7.97 -9.67 -19.85
N ALA A 78 7.65 -9.26 -21.06
CA ALA A 78 6.26 -9.02 -21.45
C ALA A 78 5.48 -10.35 -21.56
N ALA A 79 6.10 -11.39 -22.12
CA ALA A 79 5.50 -12.72 -22.22
C ALA A 79 5.24 -13.33 -20.84
N LEU A 80 6.17 -13.24 -19.88
CA LEU A 80 5.98 -13.67 -18.50
C LEU A 80 4.90 -12.85 -17.79
N THR A 81 4.82 -11.54 -18.05
CA THR A 81 3.75 -10.69 -17.53
C THR A 81 2.38 -11.14 -18.05
N LEU A 82 2.24 -11.45 -19.34
CA LEU A 82 0.99 -11.96 -19.88
C LEU A 82 0.63 -13.34 -19.33
N LEU A 83 1.62 -14.22 -19.06
CA LEU A 83 1.37 -15.51 -18.38
C LEU A 83 0.83 -15.29 -16.96
N ALA A 84 1.43 -14.38 -16.20
CA ALA A 84 0.97 -14.02 -14.84
C ALA A 84 -0.47 -13.49 -14.85
N GLU A 85 -0.85 -12.69 -15.86
CA GLU A 85 -2.20 -12.15 -16.06
C GLU A 85 -3.17 -13.16 -16.77
N ARG A 86 -2.74 -14.41 -16.99
CA ARG A 86 -3.52 -15.45 -17.70
C ARG A 86 -3.89 -15.07 -19.15
N ALA A 87 -3.17 -14.17 -19.75
CA ALA A 87 -3.37 -13.67 -21.12
C ALA A 87 -2.30 -14.16 -22.10
N GLY A 88 -1.28 -14.89 -21.62
CA GLY A 88 -0.22 -15.49 -22.44
C GLY A 88 -0.61 -16.84 -23.05
N HIS A 89 0.15 -17.29 -24.05
CA HIS A 89 0.00 -18.64 -24.60
C HIS A 89 0.57 -19.70 -23.65
N PRO A 90 -0.16 -20.79 -23.34
CA PRO A 90 0.32 -21.86 -22.44
C PRO A 90 1.65 -22.50 -22.89
N GLU A 91 1.94 -22.49 -24.20
CA GLU A 91 3.20 -22.99 -24.75
C GLU A 91 4.43 -22.21 -24.31
N TRP A 92 4.27 -20.93 -23.97
CA TRP A 92 5.36 -20.11 -23.41
C TRP A 92 5.82 -20.64 -22.06
N GLY A 93 4.93 -21.29 -21.30
CA GLY A 93 5.29 -21.97 -20.06
C GLY A 93 6.39 -23.02 -20.26
N ARG A 94 6.31 -23.82 -21.33
CA ARG A 94 7.36 -24.81 -21.67
C ARG A 94 8.65 -24.15 -22.10
N LEU A 95 8.55 -23.07 -22.90
CA LEU A 95 9.72 -22.31 -23.33
C LEU A 95 10.49 -21.74 -22.13
N PHE A 96 9.79 -21.09 -21.19
CA PHE A 96 10.43 -20.48 -20.02
C PHE A 96 10.84 -21.48 -18.95
N ALA A 97 10.24 -22.65 -18.87
CA ALA A 97 10.69 -23.69 -17.93
C ALA A 97 12.11 -24.20 -18.23
N GLU A 98 12.56 -24.06 -19.48
CA GLU A 98 13.90 -24.45 -19.94
C GLU A 98 14.82 -23.22 -20.15
N ASP A 99 14.38 -22.01 -19.77
CA ASP A 99 15.18 -20.78 -19.92
C ASP A 99 16.47 -20.90 -19.08
N PRO A 100 17.64 -20.54 -19.62
CA PRO A 100 18.90 -20.57 -18.88
C PRO A 100 18.92 -19.60 -17.68
N ASP A 101 18.12 -18.55 -17.71
CA ASP A 101 17.99 -17.57 -16.66
C ASP A 101 17.05 -18.08 -15.55
N ALA A 102 17.62 -18.31 -14.36
CA ALA A 102 16.88 -18.77 -13.20
C ALA A 102 15.82 -17.74 -12.74
N GLU A 103 16.05 -16.44 -12.92
CA GLU A 103 15.08 -15.40 -12.55
C GLU A 103 13.81 -15.49 -13.39
N ARG A 104 13.94 -15.79 -14.69
CA ARG A 104 12.79 -16.02 -15.56
C ARG A 104 12.03 -17.29 -15.20
N ARG A 105 12.74 -18.38 -14.84
CA ARG A 105 12.10 -19.62 -14.37
C ARG A 105 11.39 -19.40 -13.03
N GLU A 106 11.97 -18.61 -12.11
CA GLU A 106 11.35 -18.21 -10.84
C GLU A 106 10.06 -17.42 -11.08
N ARG A 107 10.08 -16.41 -11.96
CA ARG A 107 8.89 -15.66 -12.34
C ARG A 107 7.82 -16.55 -12.99
N LEU A 108 8.22 -17.51 -13.82
CA LEU A 108 7.29 -18.50 -14.37
C LEU A 108 6.64 -19.33 -13.27
N ALA A 109 7.42 -19.77 -12.26
CA ALA A 109 6.92 -20.59 -11.16
C ALA A 109 5.79 -19.92 -10.36
N GLY A 110 5.76 -18.57 -10.32
CA GLY A 110 4.68 -17.77 -9.74
C GLY A 110 3.45 -17.59 -10.64
N CYS A 111 3.51 -18.00 -11.91
CA CYS A 111 2.39 -17.83 -12.83
C CYS A 111 1.27 -18.84 -12.55
N PRO A 112 -0.01 -18.40 -12.60
CA PRO A 112 -1.14 -19.29 -12.39
C PRO A 112 -1.48 -20.15 -13.62
N GLY A 113 -1.97 -21.39 -13.40
CA GLY A 113 -2.52 -22.22 -14.46
C GLY A 113 -1.49 -22.86 -15.38
N LEU A 114 -0.27 -23.06 -14.91
CA LEU A 114 0.78 -23.75 -15.66
C LEU A 114 0.40 -25.19 -16.02
N PRO A 115 0.80 -25.70 -17.20
CA PRO A 115 0.64 -27.11 -17.57
C PRO A 115 1.35 -28.04 -16.58
N ALA A 116 0.81 -29.23 -16.36
CA ALA A 116 1.35 -30.18 -15.37
C ALA A 116 2.81 -30.58 -15.64
N ASP A 117 3.19 -30.73 -16.91
CA ASP A 117 4.57 -31.02 -17.33
C ASP A 117 5.53 -29.87 -16.97
N VAL A 118 5.10 -28.61 -17.11
CA VAL A 118 5.85 -27.42 -16.69
C VAL A 118 6.02 -27.39 -15.18
N VAL A 119 4.93 -27.64 -14.43
CA VAL A 119 4.97 -27.71 -12.96
C VAL A 119 5.96 -28.76 -12.47
N GLU A 120 5.99 -29.96 -13.07
CA GLU A 120 6.94 -31.02 -12.71
C GLU A 120 8.39 -30.64 -13.05
N THR A 121 8.63 -29.95 -14.17
CA THR A 121 9.96 -29.45 -14.55
C THR A 121 10.45 -28.42 -13.51
N LEU A 122 9.62 -27.45 -13.14
CA LEU A 122 9.96 -26.43 -12.13
C LEU A 122 10.11 -27.02 -10.71
N ALA A 123 9.34 -28.06 -10.37
CA ALA A 123 9.47 -28.75 -9.09
C ALA A 123 10.80 -29.51 -8.94
N ALA A 124 11.45 -29.82 -10.07
CA ALA A 124 12.76 -30.48 -10.12
C ALA A 124 13.91 -29.51 -10.49
N ASP A 125 13.65 -28.21 -10.49
CA ASP A 125 14.66 -27.20 -10.85
C ASP A 125 15.88 -27.26 -9.94
N SER A 126 17.04 -26.99 -10.52
CA SER A 126 18.32 -26.93 -9.79
C SER A 126 18.45 -25.68 -8.92
N ASP A 127 17.76 -24.59 -9.26
CA ASP A 127 17.72 -23.38 -8.44
C ASP A 127 16.57 -23.47 -7.41
N VAL A 128 16.95 -23.43 -6.16
CA VAL A 128 16.01 -23.57 -5.04
C VAL A 128 14.96 -22.45 -4.98
N ARG A 129 15.25 -21.26 -5.54
CA ARG A 129 14.32 -20.13 -5.56
C ARG A 129 13.15 -20.43 -6.49
N VAL A 130 13.41 -21.08 -7.61
CA VAL A 130 12.37 -21.54 -8.55
C VAL A 130 11.43 -22.53 -7.86
N VAL A 131 12.00 -23.54 -7.18
CA VAL A 131 11.20 -24.54 -6.45
C VAL A 131 10.43 -23.91 -5.30
N ALA A 132 11.02 -22.95 -4.58
CA ALA A 132 10.36 -22.26 -3.48
C ALA A 132 9.22 -21.36 -3.95
N GLU A 133 9.41 -20.62 -5.05
CA GLU A 133 8.33 -19.81 -5.64
C GLU A 133 7.16 -20.69 -6.10
N LEU A 134 7.45 -21.83 -6.77
CA LEU A 134 6.42 -22.79 -7.11
C LEU A 134 5.69 -23.32 -5.88
N ALA A 135 6.40 -23.60 -4.80
CA ALA A 135 5.82 -24.13 -3.56
C ALA A 135 4.83 -23.20 -2.90
N LEU A 136 4.97 -21.87 -3.06
CA LEU A 136 4.04 -20.85 -2.53
C LEU A 136 2.63 -20.94 -3.14
N TRP A 137 2.52 -21.39 -4.40
CA TRP A 137 1.29 -21.31 -5.19
C TRP A 137 0.76 -22.65 -5.67
N THR A 138 1.42 -23.74 -5.26
CA THR A 138 1.13 -25.09 -5.77
C THR A 138 -0.09 -25.75 -5.14
N THR A 139 -0.46 -26.91 -5.69
CA THR A 139 -1.59 -27.72 -5.19
C THR A 139 -1.23 -28.42 -3.87
N PRO A 140 -2.26 -28.87 -3.09
CA PRO A 140 -2.06 -29.62 -1.85
C PRO A 140 -1.17 -30.88 -2.00
N GLU A 141 -1.28 -31.57 -3.13
CA GLU A 141 -0.55 -32.79 -3.43
C GLU A 141 0.95 -32.49 -3.62
N LEU A 142 1.27 -31.47 -4.41
CA LEU A 142 2.66 -31.07 -4.63
C LEU A 142 3.25 -30.42 -3.37
N ALA A 143 2.48 -29.62 -2.63
CA ALA A 143 2.90 -29.07 -1.35
C ALA A 143 3.30 -30.17 -0.36
N THR A 144 2.51 -31.26 -0.29
CA THR A 144 2.82 -32.44 0.54
C THR A 144 4.14 -33.08 0.15
N ARG A 145 4.42 -33.22 -1.15
CA ARG A 145 5.68 -33.75 -1.67
C ARG A 145 6.85 -32.83 -1.34
N LEU A 146 6.70 -31.52 -1.58
CA LEU A 146 7.73 -30.51 -1.35
C LEU A 146 8.02 -30.24 0.16
N ALA A 147 7.11 -30.60 1.06
CA ALA A 147 7.35 -30.50 2.51
C ALA A 147 8.54 -31.37 2.98
N THR A 148 8.93 -32.39 2.21
CA THR A 148 10.09 -33.22 2.49
C THR A 148 11.39 -32.77 1.83
N HIS A 149 11.35 -31.65 1.11
CA HIS A 149 12.49 -31.11 0.37
C HIS A 149 13.70 -30.86 1.30
N PRO A 150 14.94 -31.18 0.89
CA PRO A 150 16.12 -31.02 1.75
C PRO A 150 16.50 -29.59 2.06
N HIS A 151 15.99 -28.62 1.29
CA HIS A 151 16.27 -27.20 1.48
C HIS A 151 15.17 -26.49 2.27
N ALA A 152 15.58 -25.74 3.31
CA ALA A 152 14.67 -25.05 4.22
C ALA A 152 13.75 -24.04 3.52
N GLU A 153 14.25 -23.34 2.50
CA GLU A 153 13.49 -22.31 1.78
C GLU A 153 12.23 -22.87 1.12
N VAL A 154 12.34 -24.05 0.51
CA VAL A 154 11.18 -24.73 -0.09
C VAL A 154 10.14 -25.09 0.99
N ARG A 155 10.60 -25.61 2.15
CA ARG A 155 9.68 -25.92 3.26
C ARG A 155 9.03 -24.69 3.85
N ARG A 156 9.78 -23.58 3.94
CA ARG A 156 9.23 -22.28 4.35
C ARG A 156 8.11 -21.82 3.41
N ALA A 157 8.33 -21.95 2.10
CA ALA A 157 7.35 -21.63 1.08
C ALA A 157 6.10 -22.53 1.18
N VAL A 158 6.29 -23.84 1.36
CA VAL A 158 5.18 -24.78 1.63
C VAL A 158 4.40 -24.36 2.88
N ALA A 159 5.07 -23.96 3.98
CA ALA A 159 4.43 -23.53 5.20
C ALA A 159 3.61 -22.23 5.01
N ALA A 160 4.04 -21.37 4.09
CA ALA A 160 3.34 -20.13 3.73
C ALA A 160 2.14 -20.36 2.78
N ASN A 161 2.13 -21.42 2.02
CA ASN A 161 1.07 -21.73 1.05
C ASN A 161 -0.25 -22.09 1.76
N GLU A 162 -1.29 -21.29 1.57
CA GLU A 162 -2.61 -21.50 2.20
C GLU A 162 -3.30 -22.81 1.74
N ALA A 163 -2.91 -23.36 0.58
CA ALA A 163 -3.42 -24.64 0.08
C ALA A 163 -2.75 -25.85 0.73
N THR A 164 -1.72 -25.65 1.57
CA THR A 164 -1.00 -26.76 2.23
C THR A 164 -1.92 -27.47 3.23
N PRO A 165 -2.01 -28.82 3.16
CA PRO A 165 -2.84 -29.58 4.08
C PRO A 165 -2.45 -29.37 5.55
N SER A 166 -3.44 -29.30 6.43
CA SER A 166 -3.25 -29.06 7.87
C SER A 166 -2.30 -30.05 8.55
N ALA A 167 -2.35 -31.33 8.15
CA ALA A 167 -1.42 -32.34 8.65
C ALA A 167 0.05 -32.07 8.24
N VAL A 168 0.27 -31.55 7.05
CA VAL A 168 1.59 -31.16 6.56
C VAL A 168 2.10 -29.93 7.32
N LEU A 169 1.23 -28.96 7.56
CA LEU A 169 1.56 -27.76 8.37
C LEU A 169 1.92 -28.15 9.81
N ALA A 170 1.19 -29.08 10.41
CA ALA A 170 1.51 -29.60 11.74
C ALA A 170 2.91 -30.28 11.76
N ALA A 171 3.25 -31.07 10.73
CA ALA A 171 4.55 -31.70 10.59
C ALA A 171 5.68 -30.65 10.38
N LEU A 172 5.44 -29.61 9.58
CA LEU A 172 6.40 -28.51 9.37
C LEU A 172 6.64 -27.70 10.65
N LEU A 173 5.60 -27.54 11.47
CA LEU A 173 5.66 -26.80 12.72
C LEU A 173 6.50 -27.54 13.78
N THR A 174 6.32 -28.87 13.93
CA THR A 174 7.02 -29.68 14.91
C THR A 174 8.33 -30.29 14.39
N GLY A 175 8.42 -30.51 13.08
CA GLY A 175 9.47 -31.25 12.41
C GLY A 175 9.27 -32.78 12.50
N GLU A 176 8.21 -33.27 13.15
CA GLU A 176 7.95 -34.69 13.32
C GLU A 176 7.55 -35.34 11.97
N GLY A 177 8.10 -36.52 11.72
CA GLY A 177 7.83 -37.29 10.50
C GLY A 177 8.49 -36.72 9.23
N LEU A 178 9.25 -35.63 9.32
CA LEU A 178 9.97 -35.04 8.19
C LEU A 178 11.47 -35.38 8.25
N PRO A 179 12.12 -35.60 7.09
CA PRO A 179 13.57 -35.76 7.05
C PRO A 179 14.26 -34.46 7.50
N PRO A 180 15.50 -34.52 8.02
CA PRO A 180 16.20 -33.29 8.44
C PRO A 180 16.43 -32.34 7.26
N VAL A 181 16.38 -31.04 7.53
CA VAL A 181 16.86 -29.99 6.60
C VAL A 181 18.36 -30.14 6.44
N ARG A 182 18.88 -30.03 5.24
CA ARG A 182 20.30 -30.19 4.90
C ARG A 182 20.96 -28.93 4.36
N ARG A 183 20.14 -27.95 3.87
CA ARG A 183 20.62 -26.72 3.24
C ARG A 183 19.68 -25.57 3.56
N CYS A 184 20.22 -24.35 3.55
CA CYS A 184 19.43 -23.11 3.63
C CYS A 184 20.12 -22.00 2.82
N LEU A 185 19.41 -20.92 2.48
CA LEU A 185 19.95 -19.81 1.70
C LEU A 185 21.19 -19.15 2.32
N VAL A 186 21.33 -19.19 3.65
CA VAL A 186 22.53 -18.64 4.33
C VAL A 186 23.75 -19.51 4.08
N CYS A 187 23.59 -20.84 4.19
CA CYS A 187 24.70 -21.78 3.94
C CYS A 187 25.08 -21.89 2.46
N ASP A 188 24.19 -21.51 1.55
CA ASP A 188 24.46 -21.51 0.11
C ASP A 188 25.25 -20.28 -0.37
N ARG A 189 25.47 -19.29 0.51
CA ARG A 189 26.31 -18.13 0.22
C ARG A 189 27.79 -18.49 0.34
N GLU A 190 28.63 -17.83 -0.46
CA GLU A 190 30.08 -17.96 -0.37
C GLU A 190 30.67 -17.32 0.92
N GLU A 191 29.93 -16.41 1.54
CA GLU A 191 30.31 -15.76 2.79
C GLU A 191 30.11 -16.65 4.01
N VAL A 192 30.92 -16.45 5.04
CA VAL A 192 30.78 -17.18 6.32
C VAL A 192 29.41 -16.88 6.93
N PRO A 193 28.61 -17.90 7.26
CA PRO A 193 27.28 -17.69 7.83
C PRO A 193 27.36 -16.92 9.15
N PHE A 194 26.48 -15.95 9.32
CA PHE A 194 26.28 -15.28 10.61
C PHE A 194 25.50 -16.19 11.54
N ALA A 195 26.05 -16.48 12.72
CA ALA A 195 25.39 -17.30 13.74
C ALA A 195 24.54 -16.42 14.69
N HIS A 196 23.30 -16.83 14.90
CA HIS A 196 22.39 -16.22 15.88
C HIS A 196 21.48 -17.30 16.46
N ASP A 197 21.22 -17.23 17.77
CA ASP A 197 20.29 -18.15 18.42
C ASP A 197 18.88 -17.98 17.85
N PRO A 198 18.29 -18.98 17.20
CA PRO A 198 16.93 -18.91 16.62
C PRO A 198 15.84 -18.75 17.67
N GLN A 199 16.13 -19.09 18.93
CA GLN A 199 15.24 -18.92 20.09
C GLN A 199 15.69 -17.75 20.98
N CYS A 200 16.34 -16.75 20.42
CA CYS A 200 16.91 -15.62 21.15
C CYS A 200 16.00 -15.12 22.26
N PRO A 201 16.43 -15.12 23.53
CA PRO A 201 15.60 -14.70 24.66
C PRO A 201 15.45 -13.17 24.79
N ARG A 202 16.11 -12.40 23.94
CA ARG A 202 16.03 -10.94 23.95
C ARG A 202 14.67 -10.49 23.47
N LEU A 203 13.96 -9.72 24.31
CA LEU A 203 12.62 -9.21 24.03
C LEU A 203 12.59 -8.18 22.89
N ASP A 204 13.72 -7.54 22.63
CA ASP A 204 13.94 -6.49 21.64
C ASP A 204 14.66 -6.99 20.38
N CYS A 205 14.81 -8.30 20.22
CA CYS A 205 15.47 -8.88 19.06
C CYS A 205 14.55 -8.75 17.82
N ASP A 206 15.02 -8.03 16.82
CA ASP A 206 14.37 -7.81 15.55
C ASP A 206 14.95 -8.62 14.39
N LEU A 207 15.95 -9.47 14.67
CA LEU A 207 16.56 -10.31 13.64
C LEU A 207 15.54 -11.37 13.15
N PRO A 208 15.17 -11.36 11.85
CA PRO A 208 14.19 -12.29 11.33
C PRO A 208 14.71 -13.74 11.38
N PRO A 209 13.84 -14.72 11.60
CA PRO A 209 14.18 -16.13 11.44
C PRO A 209 14.74 -16.41 10.05
N GLY A 210 15.67 -17.33 9.94
CA GLY A 210 16.33 -17.65 8.66
C GLY A 210 17.40 -16.65 8.20
N ALA A 211 17.63 -15.54 8.94
CA ALA A 211 18.65 -14.56 8.58
C ALA A 211 20.08 -15.01 8.89
N SER A 212 20.27 -16.04 9.72
CA SER A 212 21.56 -16.56 10.14
C SER A 212 21.60 -18.09 10.11
N CYS A 213 22.78 -18.69 10.12
CA CYS A 213 22.96 -20.13 10.21
C CYS A 213 24.33 -20.44 10.83
N ASP A 214 24.36 -21.46 11.70
CA ASP A 214 25.57 -22.05 12.29
C ASP A 214 25.88 -23.43 11.72
N GLY A 215 25.20 -23.86 10.67
CA GLY A 215 25.28 -25.19 10.07
C GLY A 215 24.22 -26.18 10.56
N SER A 216 23.49 -25.87 11.63
CA SER A 216 22.34 -26.67 12.11
C SER A 216 21.06 -26.45 11.32
N HIS A 217 20.97 -25.35 10.58
CA HIS A 217 19.78 -24.87 9.89
C HIS A 217 18.59 -24.59 10.82
N GLU A 218 18.81 -24.44 12.11
CA GLU A 218 17.74 -24.26 13.09
C GLU A 218 17.04 -22.91 12.93
N SER A 219 17.80 -21.86 12.60
CA SER A 219 17.22 -20.55 12.29
C SER A 219 16.26 -20.59 11.08
N ALA A 220 16.59 -21.39 10.06
CA ALA A 220 15.71 -21.57 8.89
C ALA A 220 14.48 -22.44 9.22
N ARG A 221 14.61 -23.41 10.13
CA ARG A 221 13.44 -24.14 10.68
C ARG A 221 12.53 -23.21 11.46
N HIS A 222 13.11 -22.33 12.26
CA HIS A 222 12.38 -21.30 12.99
C HIS A 222 11.58 -20.37 12.06
N ASP A 223 12.13 -20.02 10.89
CA ASP A 223 11.40 -19.29 9.85
C ASP A 223 10.23 -20.10 9.27
N THR A 224 10.45 -21.41 9.05
CA THR A 224 9.37 -22.32 8.65
C THR A 224 8.25 -22.40 9.69
N GLN A 225 8.59 -22.45 10.99
CA GLN A 225 7.61 -22.40 12.09
C GLN A 225 6.82 -21.07 12.09
N LEU A 226 7.50 -19.95 11.85
CA LEU A 226 6.87 -18.64 11.74
C LEU A 226 5.81 -18.63 10.65
N MET A 227 6.12 -19.14 9.46
CA MET A 227 5.17 -19.23 8.35
C MET A 227 4.03 -20.19 8.68
N ALA A 228 4.32 -21.35 9.26
CA ALA A 228 3.29 -22.30 9.69
C ALA A 228 2.34 -21.71 10.74
N ILE A 229 2.84 -20.96 11.74
CA ILE A 229 1.97 -20.28 12.74
C ILE A 229 1.06 -19.26 12.06
N ARG A 230 1.55 -18.52 11.07
CA ARG A 230 0.77 -17.51 10.34
C ARG A 230 -0.25 -18.11 9.40
N ASN A 231 -0.03 -19.32 8.93
CA ASN A 231 -0.93 -19.98 7.98
C ASN A 231 -2.27 -20.34 8.66
N PRO A 232 -3.40 -19.84 8.15
CA PRO A 232 -4.71 -20.07 8.78
C PRO A 232 -5.15 -21.54 8.76
N ALA A 233 -4.61 -22.37 7.84
CA ALA A 233 -4.90 -23.80 7.76
C ALA A 233 -4.15 -24.63 8.82
N THR A 234 -3.21 -24.03 9.57
CA THR A 234 -2.48 -24.75 10.64
C THR A 234 -3.43 -24.99 11.83
N PRO A 235 -3.53 -26.25 12.32
CA PRO A 235 -4.39 -26.56 13.45
C PRO A 235 -4.06 -25.77 14.71
N THR A 236 -5.08 -25.24 15.37
CA THR A 236 -4.94 -24.42 16.58
C THR A 236 -4.22 -25.17 17.68
N GLU A 237 -4.49 -26.47 17.85
CA GLU A 237 -3.87 -27.34 18.84
C GLU A 237 -2.34 -27.42 18.67
N GLY A 238 -1.86 -27.33 17.44
CA GLY A 238 -0.43 -27.33 17.12
C GLY A 238 0.27 -26.04 17.53
N VAL A 239 -0.43 -24.90 17.49
CA VAL A 239 0.21 -23.59 17.72
C VAL A 239 0.10 -23.08 19.15
N VAL A 240 -0.84 -23.56 19.96
CA VAL A 240 -1.06 -23.04 21.34
C VAL A 240 0.14 -23.19 22.24
N GLY A 241 1.00 -24.21 22.02
CA GLY A 241 2.23 -24.43 22.76
C GLY A 241 3.28 -23.32 22.59
N PHE A 242 3.14 -22.50 21.55
CA PHE A 242 4.08 -21.40 21.30
C PHE A 242 3.81 -20.13 22.12
N VAL A 243 2.76 -20.12 22.97
CA VAL A 243 2.40 -18.96 23.80
C VAL A 243 3.53 -18.53 24.74
N ASP A 244 4.33 -19.46 25.24
CA ASP A 244 5.48 -19.22 26.11
C ASP A 244 6.82 -19.46 25.43
N HIS A 245 6.83 -19.59 24.10
CA HIS A 245 8.06 -19.83 23.36
C HIS A 245 9.07 -18.68 23.58
N PRO A 246 10.38 -18.95 23.78
CA PRO A 246 11.38 -17.90 24.02
C PRO A 246 11.45 -16.89 22.86
N SER A 247 11.27 -17.32 21.62
CA SER A 247 11.26 -16.43 20.46
C SER A 247 10.10 -15.45 20.50
N LEU A 248 10.41 -14.18 20.55
CA LEU A 248 9.46 -13.07 20.40
C LEU A 248 8.65 -13.17 19.11
N LEU A 249 9.30 -13.51 17.98
CA LEU A 249 8.66 -13.47 16.67
C LEU A 249 7.60 -14.57 16.51
N LEU A 250 7.77 -15.74 17.15
CA LEU A 250 6.76 -16.80 17.14
C LEU A 250 5.56 -16.43 18.03
N ARG A 251 5.80 -15.84 19.22
CA ARG A 251 4.70 -15.33 20.06
C ARG A 251 3.95 -14.19 19.37
N TRP A 252 4.67 -13.32 18.65
CA TRP A 252 4.07 -12.24 17.89
C TRP A 252 3.18 -12.76 16.76
N ALA A 253 3.67 -13.73 15.99
CA ALA A 253 2.86 -14.38 14.95
C ALA A 253 1.60 -15.05 15.52
N LEU A 254 1.74 -15.68 16.71
CA LEU A 254 0.62 -16.29 17.40
C LEU A 254 -0.45 -15.25 17.78
N ALA A 255 -0.06 -14.06 18.26
CA ALA A 255 -1.00 -13.01 18.69
C ALA A 255 -1.95 -12.53 17.57
N GLY A 256 -1.52 -12.63 16.31
CA GLY A 256 -2.33 -12.28 15.15
C GLY A 256 -3.43 -13.30 14.79
N ARG A 257 -3.38 -14.54 15.33
CA ARG A 257 -4.33 -15.59 14.97
C ARG A 257 -5.73 -15.37 15.59
N PRO A 258 -6.80 -15.49 14.78
CA PRO A 258 -8.16 -15.27 15.28
C PRO A 258 -8.76 -16.48 16.03
N ASP A 259 -8.21 -17.68 15.85
CA ASP A 259 -8.77 -18.95 16.31
C ASP A 259 -8.23 -19.43 17.68
N LEU A 260 -7.46 -18.60 18.40
CA LEU A 260 -6.86 -18.96 19.67
C LEU A 260 -7.87 -19.12 20.81
N PRO A 261 -7.68 -20.08 21.72
CA PRO A 261 -8.43 -20.17 22.97
C PRO A 261 -8.29 -18.91 23.85
N SER A 262 -9.33 -18.58 24.61
CA SER A 262 -9.33 -17.40 25.51
C SER A 262 -8.17 -17.38 26.51
N GLN A 263 -7.77 -18.54 27.04
CA GLN A 263 -6.64 -18.65 27.95
C GLN A 263 -5.29 -18.27 27.28
N VAL A 264 -5.09 -18.65 26.01
CA VAL A 264 -3.90 -18.29 25.24
C VAL A 264 -3.88 -16.78 24.98
N ARG A 265 -5.02 -16.21 24.55
CA ARG A 265 -5.15 -14.77 24.37
C ARG A 265 -4.86 -13.98 25.66
N ALA A 266 -5.36 -14.45 26.81
CA ALA A 266 -5.10 -13.83 28.11
C ALA A 266 -3.60 -13.85 28.46
N ARG A 267 -2.87 -14.91 28.13
CA ARG A 267 -1.41 -14.98 28.33
C ARG A 267 -0.67 -14.01 27.40
N LEU A 268 -1.03 -13.94 26.12
CA LEU A 268 -0.46 -13.00 25.17
C LEU A 268 -0.73 -11.53 25.55
N ALA A 269 -1.89 -11.23 26.16
CA ALA A 269 -2.20 -9.91 26.71
C ALA A 269 -1.29 -9.50 27.89
N ALA A 270 -0.67 -10.47 28.55
CA ALA A 270 0.29 -10.26 29.61
C ALA A 270 1.76 -10.43 29.15
N ASP A 271 2.00 -10.58 27.84
CA ASP A 271 3.36 -10.75 27.29
C ASP A 271 4.26 -9.58 27.69
N ALA A 272 5.52 -9.88 28.01
CA ALA A 272 6.48 -8.86 28.39
C ALA A 272 6.74 -7.83 27.28
N HIS A 273 6.66 -8.26 26.01
CA HIS A 273 6.91 -7.41 24.85
C HIS A 273 5.63 -6.71 24.39
N SER A 274 5.67 -5.37 24.28
CA SER A 274 4.49 -4.57 23.87
C SER A 274 4.03 -4.86 22.45
N GLY A 275 4.92 -5.27 21.53
CA GLY A 275 4.56 -5.63 20.17
C GLY A 275 3.59 -6.82 20.12
N VAL A 276 3.80 -7.86 20.93
CA VAL A 276 2.88 -9.01 21.05
C VAL A 276 1.51 -8.56 21.54
N ARG A 277 1.48 -7.74 22.60
CA ARG A 277 0.24 -7.18 23.14
C ARG A 277 -0.46 -6.25 22.14
N ALA A 278 0.30 -5.52 21.34
CA ALA A 278 -0.23 -4.60 20.34
C ALA A 278 -0.91 -5.34 19.16
N ASP A 279 -0.31 -6.42 18.67
CA ASP A 279 -0.92 -7.25 17.62
C ASP A 279 -2.18 -7.95 18.17
N LEU A 280 -2.13 -8.44 19.42
CA LEU A 280 -3.32 -8.98 20.07
C LEU A 280 -4.42 -7.93 20.22
N ALA A 281 -4.08 -6.68 20.54
CA ALA A 281 -5.05 -5.59 20.67
C ALA A 281 -5.83 -5.31 19.38
N GLU A 282 -5.20 -5.51 18.22
CA GLU A 282 -5.81 -5.36 16.89
C GLU A 282 -6.60 -6.60 16.47
N ASN A 283 -6.37 -7.75 17.12
CA ASN A 283 -7.03 -9.01 16.80
C ASN A 283 -8.53 -8.94 17.08
N ARG A 284 -9.34 -9.22 16.05
CA ARG A 284 -10.81 -9.14 16.11
C ARG A 284 -11.46 -10.17 17.02
N ALA A 285 -10.74 -11.22 17.40
CA ALA A 285 -11.26 -12.32 18.21
C ALA A 285 -11.14 -12.08 19.72
N ILE A 286 -10.54 -10.96 20.18
CA ILE A 286 -10.49 -10.66 21.61
C ILE A 286 -11.87 -10.25 22.13
N ASP A 287 -12.16 -10.69 23.34
CA ASP A 287 -13.42 -10.36 24.03
C ASP A 287 -13.36 -8.99 24.73
N GLU A 288 -14.52 -8.49 25.17
CA GLU A 288 -14.63 -7.20 25.82
C GLU A 288 -13.80 -7.10 27.09
N SER A 289 -13.65 -8.18 27.85
CA SER A 289 -12.86 -8.18 29.09
C SER A 289 -11.38 -7.90 28.78
N LEU A 290 -10.87 -8.52 27.74
CA LEU A 290 -9.50 -8.35 27.30
C LEU A 290 -9.28 -6.97 26.66
N ILE A 291 -10.26 -6.46 25.91
CA ILE A 291 -10.28 -5.09 25.39
C ILE A 291 -10.10 -4.09 26.54
N ARG A 292 -10.85 -4.25 27.63
CA ARG A 292 -10.76 -3.34 28.79
C ARG A 292 -9.42 -3.41 29.51
N VAL A 293 -8.81 -4.60 29.58
CA VAL A 293 -7.44 -4.77 30.12
C VAL A 293 -6.43 -4.02 29.23
N LEU A 294 -6.45 -4.26 27.91
CA LEU A 294 -5.51 -3.63 26.98
C LEU A 294 -5.73 -2.11 26.83
N ALA A 295 -6.93 -1.60 27.11
CA ALA A 295 -7.21 -0.15 27.11
C ALA A 295 -6.42 0.61 28.18
N THR A 296 -5.97 -0.08 29.21
CA THR A 296 -5.13 0.50 30.30
C THR A 296 -3.66 0.10 30.20
N ASP A 297 -3.25 -0.49 29.06
CA ASP A 297 -1.85 -0.88 28.85
C ASP A 297 -0.91 0.32 29.02
N ARG A 298 0.24 0.07 29.62
CA ARG A 298 1.27 1.10 29.83
C ARG A 298 1.85 1.64 28.50
N ASP A 299 1.90 0.79 27.47
CA ASP A 299 2.42 1.15 26.16
C ASP A 299 1.35 1.86 25.32
N HIS A 300 1.71 3.03 24.79
CA HIS A 300 0.80 3.83 23.96
C HIS A 300 0.48 3.16 22.63
N GLU A 301 1.37 2.33 22.07
CA GLU A 301 1.17 1.63 20.82
C GLU A 301 0.11 0.53 20.98
N VAL A 302 0.10 -0.19 22.10
CA VAL A 302 -0.96 -1.15 22.42
C VAL A 302 -2.33 -0.46 22.45
N ARG A 303 -2.43 0.66 23.16
CA ARG A 303 -3.68 1.44 23.22
C ARG A 303 -4.07 2.03 21.87
N ARG A 304 -3.08 2.46 21.06
CA ARG A 304 -3.33 3.00 19.71
C ARG A 304 -3.87 1.92 18.78
N ARG A 305 -3.28 0.74 18.77
CA ARG A 305 -3.76 -0.40 17.94
C ARG A 305 -5.10 -0.91 18.41
N LEU A 306 -5.34 -0.95 19.73
CA LEU A 306 -6.65 -1.30 20.26
C LEU A 306 -7.76 -0.38 19.73
N ALA A 307 -7.50 0.91 19.58
CA ALA A 307 -8.48 1.85 19.03
C ALA A 307 -8.88 1.51 17.56
N HIS A 308 -8.07 0.74 16.82
CA HIS A 308 -8.40 0.25 15.48
C HIS A 308 -9.19 -1.06 15.48
N ASN A 309 -9.35 -1.72 16.63
CA ASN A 309 -10.16 -2.93 16.73
C ASN A 309 -11.64 -2.58 16.53
N PRO A 310 -12.36 -3.24 15.58
CA PRO A 310 -13.75 -2.91 15.28
C PRO A 310 -14.74 -3.24 16.41
N HIS A 311 -14.34 -4.05 17.38
CA HIS A 311 -15.18 -4.50 18.48
C HIS A 311 -15.00 -3.70 19.78
N VAL A 312 -14.16 -2.64 19.76
CA VAL A 312 -13.94 -1.80 20.94
C VAL A 312 -15.27 -1.11 21.35
N PRO A 313 -15.73 -1.25 22.61
CA PRO A 313 -16.88 -0.50 23.10
C PRO A 313 -16.68 1.01 22.98
N LEU A 314 -17.75 1.78 22.71
CA LEU A 314 -17.65 3.22 22.52
C LEU A 314 -17.14 3.98 23.74
N ASP A 315 -17.47 3.52 24.95
CA ASP A 315 -16.94 4.11 26.20
C ASP A 315 -15.43 3.94 26.29
N VAL A 316 -14.92 2.75 25.96
CA VAL A 316 -13.48 2.47 25.89
C VAL A 316 -12.81 3.31 24.81
N LEU A 317 -13.41 3.39 23.61
CA LEU A 317 -12.87 4.19 22.50
C LEU A 317 -12.83 5.68 22.86
N THR A 318 -13.85 6.20 23.53
CA THR A 318 -13.91 7.58 24.01
C THR A 318 -12.80 7.86 25.03
N HIS A 319 -12.54 6.91 25.93
CA HIS A 319 -11.43 7.01 26.89
C HIS A 319 -10.07 7.01 26.15
N LEU A 320 -9.86 6.07 25.22
CA LEU A 320 -8.64 6.01 24.42
C LEU A 320 -8.40 7.29 23.61
N ALA A 321 -9.45 7.87 23.04
CA ALA A 321 -9.36 9.13 22.30
C ALA A 321 -8.88 10.32 23.16
N GLY A 322 -9.19 10.30 24.48
CA GLY A 322 -8.73 11.32 25.42
C GLY A 322 -7.30 11.12 25.93
N THR A 323 -6.81 9.88 25.90
CA THR A 323 -5.53 9.50 26.57
C THR A 323 -4.44 9.06 25.60
N THR A 324 -4.79 8.82 24.32
CA THR A 324 -3.88 8.26 23.32
C THR A 324 -4.01 8.99 21.99
N ARG A 325 -2.89 9.21 21.30
CA ARG A 325 -2.88 9.79 19.95
C ARG A 325 -3.23 8.71 18.91
N ILE A 326 -4.49 8.69 18.48
CA ILE A 326 -5.02 7.64 17.57
C ILE A 326 -4.74 7.91 16.09
N GLY A 327 -4.19 9.03 15.69
CA GLY A 327 -3.97 9.35 14.26
C GLY A 327 -5.20 10.01 13.60
N ALA A 328 -5.17 10.13 12.25
CA ALA A 328 -6.16 10.88 11.47
C ALA A 328 -7.14 10.02 10.67
N THR A 329 -7.00 8.69 10.69
CA THR A 329 -7.84 7.76 9.91
C THR A 329 -9.21 7.57 10.55
N LEU A 330 -10.22 7.28 9.74
CA LEU A 330 -11.53 6.84 10.21
C LEU A 330 -11.40 5.45 10.85
N LEU A 331 -11.77 5.35 12.12
CA LEU A 331 -11.70 4.08 12.84
C LEU A 331 -12.85 3.15 12.44
N PRO A 332 -12.63 1.83 12.33
CA PRO A 332 -13.67 0.87 11.93
C PRO A 332 -14.91 0.93 12.83
N ARG A 333 -14.71 1.06 14.16
CA ARG A 333 -15.81 1.16 15.12
C ARG A 333 -16.64 2.44 14.96
N ILE A 334 -16.00 3.54 14.59
CA ILE A 334 -16.71 4.80 14.27
C ILE A 334 -17.45 4.69 12.94
N ALA A 335 -16.85 4.04 11.95
CA ALA A 335 -17.49 3.82 10.65
C ALA A 335 -18.78 2.98 10.80
N SER A 336 -18.80 1.99 11.71
CA SER A 336 -19.95 1.12 11.97
C SER A 336 -20.90 1.64 13.06
N ALA A 337 -20.68 2.82 13.63
CA ALA A 337 -21.54 3.35 14.68
C ALA A 337 -22.98 3.58 14.19
N SER A 338 -23.94 3.12 14.99
CA SER A 338 -25.37 3.35 14.71
C SER A 338 -25.74 4.84 14.80
N PRO A 339 -26.91 5.27 14.27
CA PRO A 339 -27.37 6.66 14.41
C PRO A 339 -27.40 7.13 15.87
N ASP A 340 -27.93 6.32 16.79
CA ASP A 340 -28.00 6.65 18.23
C ASP A 340 -26.60 6.79 18.87
N GLU A 341 -25.67 5.96 18.44
CA GLU A 341 -24.28 6.03 18.89
C GLU A 341 -23.57 7.26 18.31
N ALA A 342 -23.87 7.63 17.07
CA ALA A 342 -23.33 8.86 16.46
C ALA A 342 -23.86 10.09 17.20
N GLU A 343 -25.13 10.13 17.59
CA GLU A 343 -25.69 11.23 18.41
C GLU A 343 -25.02 11.32 19.78
N LYS A 344 -24.79 10.18 20.45
CA LYS A 344 -24.07 10.13 21.73
C LYS A 344 -22.62 10.64 21.60
N LEU A 345 -21.96 10.26 20.51
CA LEU A 345 -20.59 10.73 20.25
C LEU A 345 -20.57 12.23 19.95
N ALA A 346 -21.53 12.75 19.18
CA ALA A 346 -21.66 14.18 18.88
C ALA A 346 -21.90 15.02 20.15
N GLY A 347 -22.70 14.49 21.09
CA GLY A 347 -22.97 15.12 22.38
C GLY A 347 -21.90 14.86 23.45
N SER A 348 -20.83 14.15 23.14
CA SER A 348 -19.78 13.81 24.12
C SER A 348 -19.09 15.07 24.66
N PRO A 349 -18.90 15.20 25.98
CA PRO A 349 -18.09 16.28 26.56
C PRO A 349 -16.62 16.23 26.13
N ASN A 350 -16.13 15.04 25.70
CA ASN A 350 -14.78 14.86 25.21
C ASN A 350 -14.65 15.30 23.74
N PRO A 351 -13.93 16.40 23.44
CA PRO A 351 -13.76 16.85 22.06
C PRO A 351 -13.05 15.83 21.16
N ALA A 352 -12.22 14.94 21.74
CA ALA A 352 -11.57 13.90 20.97
C ALA A 352 -12.58 12.86 20.45
N ALA A 353 -13.62 12.53 21.22
CA ALA A 353 -14.70 11.65 20.75
C ALA A 353 -15.50 12.30 19.61
N ARG A 354 -15.85 13.59 19.75
CA ARG A 354 -16.52 14.37 18.69
C ARG A 354 -15.64 14.47 17.44
N MET A 355 -14.33 14.65 17.61
CA MET A 355 -13.36 14.66 16.52
C MET A 355 -13.31 13.32 15.76
N LEU A 356 -13.40 12.17 16.46
CA LEU A 356 -13.46 10.87 15.81
C LEU A 356 -14.71 10.74 14.93
N LEU A 357 -15.87 11.15 15.44
CA LEU A 357 -17.12 11.13 14.70
C LEU A 357 -17.05 12.07 13.48
N ALA A 358 -16.48 13.26 13.63
CA ALA A 358 -16.31 14.24 12.57
C ALA A 358 -15.49 13.75 11.36
N ARG A 359 -14.90 12.54 11.41
CA ARG A 359 -14.21 11.91 10.26
C ARG A 359 -15.12 11.09 9.36
N ARG A 360 -16.33 10.74 9.82
CA ARG A 360 -17.32 10.04 8.98
C ARG A 360 -17.85 11.00 7.91
N ARG A 361 -17.83 10.56 6.66
CA ARG A 361 -18.29 11.36 5.52
C ARG A 361 -19.81 11.29 5.27
N ASP A 362 -20.47 10.29 5.85
CA ASP A 362 -21.89 9.96 5.71
C ASP A 362 -22.76 10.45 6.87
N LEU A 363 -22.32 11.49 7.58
CA LEU A 363 -23.08 12.05 8.70
C LEU A 363 -24.39 12.69 8.25
N PRO A 364 -25.50 12.48 8.98
CA PRO A 364 -26.74 13.25 8.79
C PRO A 364 -26.46 14.74 8.87
N PRO A 365 -27.17 15.59 8.06
CA PRO A 365 -26.97 17.04 8.04
C PRO A 365 -26.99 17.69 9.43
N ALA A 366 -27.92 17.29 10.29
CA ALA A 366 -28.03 17.84 11.65
C ALA A 366 -26.78 17.60 12.50
N LEU A 367 -26.18 16.40 12.45
CA LEU A 367 -24.96 16.09 13.18
C LEU A 367 -23.74 16.78 12.56
N ARG A 368 -23.65 16.78 11.23
CA ARG A 368 -22.60 17.49 10.51
C ARG A 368 -22.58 18.98 10.89
N ASP A 369 -23.73 19.63 10.83
CA ASP A 369 -23.88 21.07 11.10
C ASP A 369 -23.59 21.39 12.59
N ALA A 370 -23.98 20.51 13.52
CA ALA A 370 -23.64 20.64 14.94
C ALA A 370 -22.11 20.57 15.16
N LEU A 371 -21.43 19.59 14.52
CA LEU A 371 -19.96 19.46 14.61
C LEU A 371 -19.25 20.62 13.87
N ALA A 372 -19.85 21.17 12.83
CA ALA A 372 -19.35 22.34 12.13
C ALA A 372 -19.34 23.62 13.01
N ALA A 373 -20.24 23.69 13.97
CA ALA A 373 -20.35 24.78 14.94
C ALA A 373 -19.57 24.51 16.25
N ASP A 374 -18.80 23.41 16.36
CA ASP A 374 -18.06 23.03 17.56
C ASP A 374 -17.07 24.12 17.99
N SER A 375 -16.89 24.23 19.31
CA SER A 375 -15.92 25.17 19.90
C SER A 375 -14.46 24.69 19.81
N ASP A 376 -14.22 23.39 19.62
CA ASP A 376 -12.86 22.83 19.52
C ASP A 376 -12.37 22.84 18.07
N ALA A 377 -11.26 23.52 17.83
CA ALA A 377 -10.64 23.64 16.51
C ALA A 377 -10.27 22.28 15.88
N LYS A 378 -10.01 21.23 16.65
CA LYS A 378 -9.67 19.90 16.11
C LYS A 378 -10.91 19.19 15.56
N VAL A 379 -12.06 19.39 16.22
CA VAL A 379 -13.35 18.90 15.72
C VAL A 379 -13.70 19.60 14.41
N VAL A 380 -13.67 20.94 14.42
CA VAL A 380 -13.93 21.77 13.22
C VAL A 380 -12.97 21.41 12.09
N LYS A 381 -11.70 21.22 12.38
CA LYS A 381 -10.70 20.78 11.40
C LYS A 381 -11.04 19.41 10.77
N SER A 382 -11.66 18.51 11.51
CA SER A 382 -12.02 17.19 11.01
C SER A 382 -13.29 17.21 10.16
N ILE A 383 -14.26 18.11 10.48
CA ILE A 383 -15.51 18.22 9.76
C ILE A 383 -15.42 19.17 8.54
N ALA A 384 -14.54 20.17 8.55
CA ALA A 384 -14.43 21.16 7.49
C ALA A 384 -14.32 20.58 6.06
N PRO A 385 -13.62 19.45 5.79
CA PRO A 385 -13.56 18.87 4.46
C PRO A 385 -14.83 18.09 4.06
N HIS A 386 -15.89 18.09 4.87
CA HIS A 386 -17.12 17.35 4.53
C HIS A 386 -17.91 18.06 3.44
N PRO A 387 -18.50 17.30 2.48
CA PRO A 387 -19.43 17.87 1.52
C PRO A 387 -20.73 18.32 2.18
N GLY A 388 -21.42 19.25 1.54
CA GLY A 388 -22.71 19.77 1.97
C GLY A 388 -22.65 20.84 3.05
N LEU A 389 -21.46 21.35 3.40
CA LEU A 389 -21.30 22.55 4.22
C LEU A 389 -21.51 23.81 3.37
N SER A 390 -22.31 24.73 3.87
CA SER A 390 -22.53 26.02 3.20
C SER A 390 -21.30 26.93 3.30
N GLU A 391 -21.13 27.83 2.35
CA GLU A 391 -20.09 28.86 2.39
C GLU A 391 -20.11 29.66 3.70
N SER A 392 -21.30 30.00 4.21
CA SER A 392 -21.44 30.71 5.49
C SER A 392 -20.89 29.93 6.68
N GLN A 393 -21.08 28.59 6.70
CA GLN A 393 -20.51 27.73 7.72
C GLN A 393 -18.97 27.69 7.60
N LEU A 394 -18.45 27.52 6.40
CA LEU A 394 -17.00 27.51 6.14
C LEU A 394 -16.35 28.85 6.53
N ARG A 395 -16.99 29.99 6.25
CA ARG A 395 -16.54 31.33 6.69
C ARG A 395 -16.55 31.44 8.21
N THR A 396 -17.63 31.01 8.85
CA THR A 396 -17.73 31.02 10.33
C THR A 396 -16.62 30.19 10.98
N MET A 397 -16.22 29.05 10.41
CA MET A 397 -15.09 28.25 10.88
C MET A 397 -13.78 29.05 10.78
N LEU A 398 -13.55 29.76 9.69
CA LEU A 398 -12.37 30.61 9.52
C LEU A 398 -12.34 31.77 10.50
N ASP A 399 -13.48 32.45 10.71
CA ASP A 399 -13.60 33.58 11.63
C ASP A 399 -13.27 33.15 13.07
N ARG A 400 -13.71 31.94 13.47
CA ARG A 400 -13.50 31.43 14.84
C ARG A 400 -12.10 30.83 15.07
N HIS A 401 -11.56 30.13 14.07
CA HIS A 401 -10.37 29.30 14.26
C HIS A 401 -9.18 29.71 13.36
N GLY A 402 -9.38 30.63 12.45
CA GLY A 402 -8.34 31.22 11.62
C GLY A 402 -7.52 30.18 10.82
N VAL A 403 -6.21 30.38 10.83
CA VAL A 403 -5.25 29.54 10.09
C VAL A 403 -5.25 28.06 10.49
N GLN A 404 -5.78 27.73 11.68
CA GLN A 404 -5.80 26.35 12.16
C GLN A 404 -6.69 25.43 11.30
N VAL A 405 -7.75 25.98 10.71
CA VAL A 405 -8.73 25.25 9.90
C VAL A 405 -8.65 25.60 8.41
N ALA A 406 -7.91 26.64 8.03
CA ALA A 406 -7.88 27.18 6.68
C ALA A 406 -7.58 26.14 5.59
N ALA A 407 -6.65 25.21 5.83
CA ALA A 407 -6.32 24.17 4.87
C ALA A 407 -7.48 23.19 4.66
N GLN A 408 -8.19 22.82 5.72
CA GLN A 408 -9.31 21.89 5.64
C GLN A 408 -10.57 22.55 5.05
N VAL A 409 -10.75 23.85 5.29
CA VAL A 409 -11.79 24.65 4.61
C VAL A 409 -11.47 24.73 3.12
N ALA A 410 -10.20 24.97 2.75
CA ALA A 410 -9.78 24.98 1.35
C ALA A 410 -9.92 23.60 0.66
N ALA A 411 -9.81 22.51 1.43
CA ALA A 411 -9.98 21.13 0.94
C ALA A 411 -11.47 20.71 0.86
N ASN A 412 -12.41 21.57 1.26
CA ASN A 412 -13.84 21.25 1.15
C ASN A 412 -14.27 21.22 -0.33
N PRO A 413 -14.90 20.14 -0.83
CA PRO A 413 -15.28 20.03 -2.24
C PRO A 413 -16.30 21.12 -2.69
N ASP A 414 -17.06 21.67 -1.75
CA ASP A 414 -18.04 22.73 -2.01
C ASP A 414 -17.49 24.14 -1.74
N ALA A 415 -16.16 24.27 -1.48
CA ALA A 415 -15.55 25.58 -1.33
C ALA A 415 -15.70 26.39 -2.63
N THR A 416 -16.30 27.58 -2.51
CA THR A 416 -16.56 28.44 -3.66
C THR A 416 -15.29 29.14 -4.12
N ALA A 417 -15.29 29.56 -5.39
CA ALA A 417 -14.21 30.37 -5.98
C ALA A 417 -13.90 31.63 -5.13
N THR A 418 -14.91 32.31 -4.66
CA THR A 418 -14.76 33.51 -3.82
C THR A 418 -14.12 33.20 -2.47
N LEU A 419 -14.51 32.08 -1.83
CA LEU A 419 -13.90 31.64 -0.57
C LEU A 419 -12.42 31.28 -0.76
N LEU A 420 -12.07 30.60 -1.85
CA LEU A 420 -10.69 30.23 -2.17
C LEU A 420 -9.82 31.48 -2.43
N GLU A 421 -10.34 32.48 -3.13
CA GLU A 421 -9.66 33.77 -3.33
C GLU A 421 -9.44 34.52 -2.02
N ASP A 422 -10.43 34.54 -1.13
CA ASP A 422 -10.30 35.18 0.18
C ASP A 422 -9.26 34.47 1.05
N LEU A 423 -9.20 33.12 1.02
CA LEU A 423 -8.20 32.34 1.72
C LEU A 423 -6.77 32.64 1.27
N VAL A 424 -6.54 32.89 -0.01
CA VAL A 424 -5.24 33.31 -0.53
C VAL A 424 -4.82 34.69 0.00
N ARG A 425 -5.79 35.59 0.19
CA ARG A 425 -5.55 36.94 0.71
C ARG A 425 -5.44 36.98 2.24
N HIS A 426 -5.87 35.91 2.92
CA HIS A 426 -5.90 35.85 4.38
C HIS A 426 -4.52 36.04 5.00
N ARG A 427 -4.44 36.84 6.08
CA ARG A 427 -3.18 37.08 6.81
C ARG A 427 -3.37 36.71 8.28
N PRO A 428 -2.42 35.96 8.91
CA PRO A 428 -1.20 35.38 8.32
C PRO A 428 -1.53 34.31 7.26
N THR A 429 -0.63 34.17 6.25
CA THR A 429 -0.86 33.22 5.14
C THR A 429 -0.80 31.77 5.62
N ALA A 430 -1.86 31.03 5.38
CA ALA A 430 -1.95 29.61 5.67
C ALA A 430 -1.28 28.79 4.53
N ARG A 431 0.04 28.60 4.57
CA ARG A 431 0.80 27.90 3.48
C ARG A 431 0.21 26.54 3.11
N LYS A 432 -0.35 25.78 4.09
CA LYS A 432 -1.01 24.51 3.80
C LYS A 432 -2.27 24.70 2.95
N ALA A 433 -3.02 25.79 3.17
CA ALA A 433 -4.20 26.11 2.38
C ALA A 433 -3.86 26.41 0.91
N LEU A 434 -2.71 27.05 0.63
CA LEU A 434 -2.29 27.31 -0.75
C LEU A 434 -2.15 26.02 -1.57
N ARG A 435 -1.69 24.93 -0.96
CA ARG A 435 -1.58 23.64 -1.63
C ARG A 435 -2.95 23.06 -1.95
N GLU A 436 -3.87 23.10 -1.00
CA GLU A 436 -5.25 22.62 -1.21
C GLU A 436 -5.98 23.48 -2.28
N ILE A 437 -5.79 24.80 -2.25
CA ILE A 437 -6.34 25.72 -3.26
C ILE A 437 -5.78 25.41 -4.64
N ALA A 438 -4.47 25.19 -4.75
CA ALA A 438 -3.81 24.92 -6.03
C ALA A 438 -4.31 23.63 -6.72
N GLY A 439 -4.80 22.65 -5.97
CA GLY A 439 -5.41 21.42 -6.49
C GLY A 439 -6.94 21.44 -6.53
N HIS A 440 -7.59 22.53 -6.11
CA HIS A 440 -9.04 22.55 -5.95
C HIS A 440 -9.76 22.84 -7.29
N PRO A 441 -10.78 22.03 -7.68
CA PRO A 441 -11.48 22.21 -8.98
C PRO A 441 -12.07 23.59 -9.21
N HIS A 442 -12.47 24.29 -8.15
CA HIS A 442 -13.04 25.65 -8.21
C HIS A 442 -11.99 26.75 -8.08
N ALA A 443 -10.69 26.43 -8.11
CA ALA A 443 -9.65 27.44 -8.05
C ALA A 443 -9.69 28.34 -9.30
N THR A 444 -9.61 29.65 -9.09
CA THR A 444 -9.61 30.65 -10.15
C THR A 444 -8.18 31.04 -10.56
N ALA A 445 -8.04 31.62 -11.75
CA ALA A 445 -6.74 32.14 -12.20
C ALA A 445 -6.07 33.08 -11.18
N PRO A 446 -6.78 34.07 -10.56
CA PRO A 446 -6.19 34.91 -9.51
C PRO A 446 -5.68 34.13 -8.31
N ALA A 447 -6.44 33.12 -7.85
CA ALA A 447 -6.03 32.25 -6.73
C ALA A 447 -4.79 31.41 -7.07
N LEU A 448 -4.76 30.83 -8.27
CA LEU A 448 -3.65 30.03 -8.77
C LEU A 448 -2.36 30.86 -8.93
N LEU A 449 -2.46 32.07 -9.48
CA LEU A 449 -1.32 33.00 -9.59
C LEU A 449 -0.69 33.30 -8.23
N ALA A 450 -1.51 33.46 -7.19
CA ALA A 450 -0.98 33.65 -5.85
C ALA A 450 -0.34 32.37 -5.28
N CYS A 451 -0.88 31.18 -5.63
CA CYS A 451 -0.29 29.89 -5.25
C CYS A 451 1.09 29.65 -5.88
N LEU A 452 1.38 30.22 -7.06
CA LEU A 452 2.69 30.12 -7.70
C LEU A 452 3.84 30.72 -6.87
N ALA A 453 3.54 31.58 -5.90
CA ALA A 453 4.52 32.14 -4.99
C ALA A 453 5.01 31.18 -3.90
N ASP A 454 4.27 30.09 -3.63
CA ASP A 454 4.65 29.08 -2.64
C ASP A 454 5.29 27.86 -3.31
N PRO A 455 6.53 27.47 -2.93
CA PRO A 455 7.25 26.37 -3.61
C PRO A 455 6.53 25.03 -3.60
N ARG A 456 5.67 24.77 -2.60
CA ARG A 456 4.93 23.50 -2.50
C ARG A 456 3.60 23.50 -3.26
N ALA A 457 2.99 24.65 -3.42
CA ALA A 457 1.76 24.80 -4.18
C ALA A 457 2.03 25.05 -5.68
N ARG A 458 3.20 25.57 -6.02
CA ARG A 458 3.59 25.99 -7.37
C ARG A 458 3.43 24.90 -8.44
N PRO A 459 3.93 23.65 -8.25
CA PRO A 459 3.73 22.61 -9.25
C PRO A 459 2.26 22.25 -9.45
N LEU A 460 1.45 22.19 -8.37
CA LEU A 460 0.03 21.92 -8.46
C LEU A 460 -0.74 23.03 -9.21
N ALA A 461 -0.38 24.31 -8.94
CA ALA A 461 -0.96 25.43 -9.66
C ALA A 461 -0.55 25.42 -11.14
N ALA A 462 0.68 25.02 -11.47
CA ALA A 462 1.16 24.91 -12.85
C ALA A 462 0.39 23.86 -13.66
N ALA A 463 -0.02 22.75 -13.03
CA ALA A 463 -0.81 21.68 -13.66
C ALA A 463 -2.31 22.01 -13.79
N HIS A 464 -2.80 23.07 -13.13
CA HIS A 464 -4.25 23.33 -13.01
C HIS A 464 -4.82 23.95 -14.28
N ALA A 465 -5.93 23.37 -14.82
CA ALA A 465 -6.55 23.78 -16.09
C ALA A 465 -7.03 25.24 -16.14
N ALA A 466 -7.35 25.85 -14.99
CA ALA A 466 -7.77 27.25 -14.94
C ALA A 466 -6.61 28.27 -15.00
N LEU A 467 -5.35 27.80 -15.08
CA LEU A 467 -4.21 28.71 -15.22
C LEU A 467 -4.17 29.28 -16.66
N PRO A 468 -3.97 30.60 -16.85
CA PRO A 468 -3.94 31.21 -18.18
C PRO A 468 -2.80 30.67 -19.06
N PRO A 469 -3.05 30.35 -20.35
CA PRO A 469 -2.04 29.82 -21.27
C PRO A 469 -0.69 30.57 -21.31
N PRO A 470 -0.65 31.93 -21.35
CA PRO A 470 0.63 32.64 -21.34
C PRO A 470 1.49 32.38 -20.09
N ILE A 471 0.86 32.12 -18.96
CA ILE A 471 1.56 31.77 -17.72
C ILE A 471 2.09 30.34 -17.79
N ILE A 472 1.29 29.40 -18.32
CA ILE A 472 1.72 28.01 -18.53
C ILE A 472 2.96 27.99 -19.41
N GLU A 473 2.97 28.75 -20.53
CA GLU A 473 4.11 28.83 -21.44
C GLU A 473 5.38 29.36 -20.74
N GLN A 474 5.25 30.37 -19.87
CA GLN A 474 6.36 30.88 -19.06
C GLN A 474 6.94 29.83 -18.11
N LEU A 475 6.06 29.02 -17.50
CA LEU A 475 6.44 28.00 -16.53
C LEU A 475 7.14 26.79 -17.16
N LEU A 476 7.05 26.57 -18.49
CA LEU A 476 7.81 25.54 -19.20
C LEU A 476 9.33 25.70 -19.07
N THR A 477 9.81 26.91 -18.78
CA THR A 477 11.23 27.23 -18.59
C THR A 477 11.59 27.52 -17.14
N ASP A 478 10.73 27.11 -16.19
CA ASP A 478 10.99 27.29 -14.76
C ASP A 478 12.25 26.57 -14.30
N ALA A 479 12.95 27.16 -13.36
CA ALA A 479 14.17 26.59 -12.78
C ALA A 479 13.90 25.31 -11.96
N ASP A 480 12.69 25.17 -11.39
CA ASP A 480 12.23 23.93 -10.78
C ASP A 480 11.62 23.03 -11.87
N TRP A 481 12.33 21.94 -12.15
CA TRP A 481 11.88 20.96 -13.16
C TRP A 481 10.47 20.40 -12.91
N ARG A 482 10.04 20.30 -11.66
CA ARG A 482 8.68 19.83 -11.30
C ARG A 482 7.61 20.81 -11.77
N VAL A 483 7.93 22.11 -11.75
CA VAL A 483 7.02 23.16 -12.25
C VAL A 483 6.95 23.11 -13.77
N ALA A 484 8.09 22.96 -14.45
CA ALA A 484 8.16 22.86 -15.91
C ALA A 484 7.42 21.62 -16.43
N GLU A 485 7.59 20.48 -15.76
CA GLU A 485 6.88 19.23 -16.05
C GLU A 485 5.37 19.39 -15.84
N ALA A 486 4.96 19.93 -14.70
CA ALA A 486 3.56 20.18 -14.38
C ALA A 486 2.89 21.17 -15.38
N ALA A 487 3.63 22.18 -15.83
CA ALA A 487 3.14 23.10 -16.87
C ALA A 487 2.96 22.39 -18.22
N ALA A 488 3.86 21.47 -18.58
CA ALA A 488 3.73 20.67 -19.80
C ALA A 488 2.55 19.67 -19.73
N ALA A 489 2.26 19.16 -18.54
CA ALA A 489 1.11 18.28 -18.26
C ALA A 489 -0.22 19.06 -18.21
N ASN A 490 -0.21 20.40 -18.20
CA ASN A 490 -1.42 21.19 -18.07
C ASN A 490 -2.34 21.03 -19.29
N PRO A 491 -3.63 20.63 -19.11
CA PRO A 491 -4.55 20.40 -20.23
C PRO A 491 -4.88 21.67 -21.02
N SER A 492 -4.61 22.85 -20.48
CA SER A 492 -4.81 24.16 -21.15
C SER A 492 -3.55 24.67 -21.88
N LEU A 493 -2.50 23.84 -21.97
CA LEU A 493 -1.33 24.16 -22.80
C LEU A 493 -1.73 24.22 -24.28
N PRO A 494 -1.42 25.28 -25.05
CA PRO A 494 -1.82 25.39 -26.46
C PRO A 494 -1.19 24.31 -27.35
N HIS A 495 -1.94 23.75 -28.27
CA HIS A 495 -1.46 22.70 -29.20
C HIS A 495 -0.27 23.15 -30.04
N ALA A 496 -0.21 24.43 -30.44
CA ALA A 496 0.93 24.98 -31.16
C ALA A 496 2.24 24.85 -30.33
N VAL A 497 2.15 25.15 -29.04
CA VAL A 497 3.31 25.04 -28.12
C VAL A 497 3.71 23.58 -27.93
N MET A 498 2.72 22.64 -27.77
CA MET A 498 2.99 21.21 -27.69
C MET A 498 3.76 20.71 -28.93
N SER A 499 3.34 21.16 -30.13
CA SER A 499 3.99 20.82 -31.39
C SER A 499 5.42 21.37 -31.48
N ASP A 500 5.61 22.63 -31.03
CA ASP A 500 6.93 23.28 -31.01
C ASP A 500 7.91 22.59 -30.07
N LEU A 501 7.45 22.14 -28.89
CA LEU A 501 8.28 21.38 -27.94
C LEU A 501 8.83 20.08 -28.56
N LEU A 502 8.05 19.40 -29.40
CA LEU A 502 8.46 18.21 -30.12
C LEU A 502 9.31 18.48 -31.37
N SER A 503 9.32 19.74 -31.88
CA SER A 503 10.06 20.11 -33.09
C SER A 503 11.49 20.61 -32.78
N ARG A 504 11.78 20.94 -31.54
CA ARG A 504 13.10 21.44 -31.10
C ARG A 504 14.13 20.32 -30.85
N ARG A 505 13.77 19.10 -31.15
CA ARG A 505 14.63 17.91 -31.21
C ARG A 505 14.82 17.50 -32.67
#